data_02db8f0f5446bc3eecbe6f1279ca4a38
#
_entry.id   02db8f0f5446bc3eecbe6f1279ca4a38
#
_cell.length_a   1.000
_cell.length_b   1.000
_cell.length_c   1.000
_cell.angle_alpha   90.00
_cell.angle_beta   90.00
_cell.angle_gamma   90.00
#
_symmetry.space_group_name_H-M   'P 1'
#
loop_
_entity.id
_entity.type
_entity.pdbx_description
1 polymer ?
#
loop_
_entity_poly.entity_id
_entity_poly.type
_entity_poly.pdbx_seq_one_letter_code
_entity_poly.pdbx_strand_id
1 'polypeptide(L)'
;MKRVFIMLAIVLGSAGLLFAQKSNQKEVKQLQSFLQQKSAKGDANYIRLGITDIKNPAMWKGVVWSDGRAISIDWKDKELAGELDLNGFTALQKVDCSRNQLTEINVSNCTALNTLNVSRNKLSELNIDNCPALVKLDCYKNRLTDLSLSGLPGLKNLNCSNNLFVELNVNGAQQLQSLNVQGCHLESLSVDSCENLKNLYCGYNKLTSLNLFGTVSLSNLNIDDNEISNMLLSKLPSLTSLICSDNNMKTLGVLDCTSLADLVCSYNDLTSLNPDGTTNLYFVDCSYNDLSTLDLSNRTMLQRLICSNNQLNVLDVSFCPVSYTHLRA
;
A
#
# COMPACT_ATOMS: atom_id res chain seq x y z
N MET A 1 27.95 50.25 -1.10
CA MET A 1 27.45 49.00 -0.50
C MET A 1 26.15 49.15 0.31
N LYS A 2 25.97 50.13 1.22
CA LYS A 2 24.71 50.30 2.00
C LYS A 2 23.44 50.52 1.16
N ARG A 3 23.49 51.25 0.03
CA ARG A 3 22.33 51.50 -0.80
C ARG A 3 21.81 50.28 -1.59
N VAL A 4 22.69 49.35 -1.97
CA VAL A 4 22.32 48.11 -2.65
C VAL A 4 21.62 47.13 -1.71
N PHE A 5 22.05 47.06 -0.43
CA PHE A 5 21.39 46.23 0.58
C PHE A 5 19.97 46.72 0.92
N ILE A 6 19.75 48.03 0.95
CA ILE A 6 18.41 48.61 1.25
C ILE A 6 17.46 48.33 0.07
N MET A 7 17.92 48.48 -1.18
CA MET A 7 17.08 48.13 -2.34
C MET A 7 16.73 46.65 -2.41
N LEU A 8 17.68 45.75 -2.10
CA LEU A 8 17.41 44.30 -2.10
C LEU A 8 16.41 43.89 -0.98
N ALA A 9 16.53 44.53 0.19
CA ALA A 9 15.58 44.29 1.30
C ALA A 9 14.17 44.82 0.99
N ILE A 10 14.07 45.96 0.28
CA ILE A 10 12.76 46.52 -0.12
C ILE A 10 12.13 45.68 -1.23
N VAL A 11 12.89 45.13 -2.17
CA VAL A 11 12.39 44.28 -3.26
C VAL A 11 11.94 42.92 -2.67
N LEU A 12 12.68 42.34 -1.73
CA LEU A 12 12.28 41.10 -1.04
C LEU A 12 11.06 41.32 -0.14
N GLY A 13 10.99 42.46 0.54
CA GLY A 13 9.83 42.84 1.36
C GLY A 13 8.56 43.08 0.52
N SER A 14 8.68 43.75 -0.63
CA SER A 14 7.56 44.00 -1.54
C SER A 14 7.08 42.71 -2.22
N ALA A 15 7.98 41.81 -2.61
CA ALA A 15 7.64 40.51 -3.16
C ALA A 15 6.91 39.64 -2.12
N GLY A 16 7.37 39.63 -0.88
CA GLY A 16 6.72 38.94 0.22
C GLY A 16 5.32 39.50 0.53
N LEU A 17 5.16 40.82 0.51
CA LEU A 17 3.86 41.49 0.68
C LEU A 17 2.91 41.21 -0.50
N LEU A 18 3.39 41.24 -1.74
CA LEU A 18 2.59 40.89 -2.92
C LEU A 18 2.16 39.41 -2.89
N PHE A 19 3.04 38.53 -2.44
CA PHE A 19 2.71 37.11 -2.28
C PHE A 19 1.65 36.91 -1.20
N ALA A 20 1.79 37.52 -0.03
CA ALA A 20 0.83 37.45 1.04
C ALA A 20 -0.55 38.03 0.64
N GLN A 21 -0.57 39.01 -0.25
CA GLN A 21 -1.80 39.62 -0.77
C GLN A 21 -2.52 38.74 -1.79
N LYS A 22 -1.79 37.86 -2.51
CA LYS A 22 -2.34 36.90 -3.48
C LYS A 22 -2.65 35.53 -2.90
N SER A 23 -2.08 35.18 -1.75
CA SER A 23 -2.25 33.85 -1.16
C SER A 23 -3.67 33.63 -0.64
N ASN A 24 -4.16 32.39 -0.77
CA ASN A 24 -5.46 31.98 -0.23
C ASN A 24 -5.41 32.05 1.29
N GLN A 25 -6.09 33.04 1.87
CA GLN A 25 -6.05 33.31 3.30
C GLN A 25 -6.60 32.16 4.17
N LYS A 26 -7.52 31.35 3.62
CA LYS A 26 -8.03 30.16 4.33
C LYS A 26 -6.92 29.11 4.44
N GLU A 27 -6.25 28.77 3.34
CA GLU A 27 -5.15 27.79 3.32
C GLU A 27 -4.00 28.24 4.23
N VAL A 28 -3.64 29.54 4.18
CA VAL A 28 -2.61 30.11 5.03
C VAL A 28 -2.97 29.93 6.52
N LYS A 29 -4.20 30.24 6.93
CA LYS A 29 -4.64 30.09 8.32
C LYS A 29 -4.64 28.64 8.79
N GLN A 30 -5.11 27.71 7.97
CA GLN A 30 -5.12 26.28 8.31
C GLN A 30 -3.67 25.77 8.52
N LEU A 31 -2.75 26.07 7.59
CA LEU A 31 -1.36 25.69 7.76
C LEU A 31 -0.69 26.39 8.94
N GLN A 32 -0.96 27.67 9.19
CA GLN A 32 -0.44 28.37 10.37
C GLN A 32 -0.91 27.73 11.68
N SER A 33 -2.16 27.31 11.75
CA SER A 33 -2.70 26.61 12.92
C SER A 33 -1.89 25.34 13.20
N PHE A 34 -1.62 24.53 12.18
CA PHE A 34 -0.79 23.34 12.32
C PHE A 34 0.66 23.67 12.68
N LEU A 35 1.25 24.67 12.04
CA LEU A 35 2.64 25.08 12.27
C LEU A 35 2.89 25.52 13.71
N GLN A 36 1.88 26.06 14.40
CA GLN A 36 1.94 26.48 15.78
C GLN A 36 1.73 25.36 16.81
N GLN A 37 1.23 24.20 16.38
CA GLN A 37 1.06 23.05 17.29
C GLN A 37 2.42 22.53 17.77
N LYS A 38 2.41 21.86 18.91
CA LYS A 38 3.61 21.22 19.47
C LYS A 38 4.03 20.03 18.63
N SER A 39 5.30 20.00 18.29
CA SER A 39 5.95 18.86 17.63
C SER A 39 6.14 17.67 18.59
N ALA A 40 6.66 16.59 18.08
CA ALA A 40 7.03 15.41 18.87
C ALA A 40 8.14 15.70 19.91
N LYS A 41 8.86 16.80 19.79
CA LYS A 41 9.92 17.23 20.73
C LYS A 41 9.44 18.34 21.70
N GLY A 42 8.20 18.78 21.55
CA GLY A 42 7.57 19.76 22.45
C GLY A 42 7.70 21.23 22.02
N ASP A 43 8.55 21.55 21.04
CA ASP A 43 8.58 22.84 20.38
C ASP A 43 7.52 22.93 19.28
N ALA A 44 7.34 24.08 18.65
CA ALA A 44 6.33 24.23 17.60
C ALA A 44 6.77 23.55 16.29
N ASN A 45 5.81 23.01 15.51
CA ASN A 45 6.06 22.34 14.23
C ASN A 45 6.86 23.21 13.24
N TYR A 46 6.63 24.54 13.22
CA TYR A 46 7.39 25.45 12.33
C TYR A 46 8.89 25.44 12.62
N ILE A 47 9.29 25.22 13.87
CA ILE A 47 10.71 25.14 14.28
C ILE A 47 11.36 23.90 13.66
N ARG A 48 10.65 22.75 13.67
CA ARG A 48 11.11 21.50 13.05
C ARG A 48 11.30 21.62 11.55
N LEU A 49 10.49 22.44 10.91
CA LEU A 49 10.59 22.74 9.49
C LEU A 49 11.68 23.80 9.17
N GLY A 50 12.26 24.41 10.20
CA GLY A 50 13.24 25.51 10.04
C GLY A 50 12.61 26.73 9.37
N ILE A 51 11.34 27.01 9.68
CA ILE A 51 10.62 28.21 9.26
C ILE A 51 10.95 29.33 10.24
N THR A 52 11.54 30.39 9.76
CA THR A 52 11.97 31.54 10.59
C THR A 52 10.92 32.65 10.68
N ASP A 53 10.03 32.73 9.71
CA ASP A 53 8.93 33.70 9.69
C ASP A 53 7.61 32.99 9.33
N ILE A 54 6.84 32.69 10.37
CA ILE A 54 5.54 32.03 10.23
C ILE A 54 4.47 32.96 9.62
N LYS A 55 4.70 34.26 9.58
CA LYS A 55 3.77 35.21 8.96
C LYS A 55 3.96 35.37 7.48
N ASN A 56 5.07 34.85 6.92
CA ASN A 56 5.39 34.92 5.52
C ASN A 56 5.28 33.54 4.84
N PRO A 57 4.13 33.18 4.25
CA PRO A 57 3.93 31.88 3.60
C PRO A 57 4.94 31.55 2.50
N ALA A 58 5.49 32.56 1.84
CA ALA A 58 6.52 32.38 0.82
C ALA A 58 7.82 31.75 1.37
N MET A 59 8.04 31.85 2.69
CA MET A 59 9.21 31.31 3.37
C MET A 59 8.96 29.92 4.00
N TRP A 60 7.78 29.34 3.83
CA TRP A 60 7.46 28.05 4.44
C TRP A 60 8.11 26.91 3.66
N LYS A 61 9.16 26.36 4.24
CA LYS A 61 9.87 25.23 3.67
C LYS A 61 8.95 24.02 3.51
N GLY A 62 9.07 23.35 2.36
CA GLY A 62 8.28 22.19 2.03
C GLY A 62 6.88 22.49 1.50
N VAL A 63 6.46 23.76 1.39
CA VAL A 63 5.22 24.16 0.72
C VAL A 63 5.55 24.81 -0.63
N VAL A 64 4.97 24.28 -1.70
CA VAL A 64 5.06 24.89 -3.03
C VAL A 64 3.75 25.61 -3.32
N TRP A 65 3.87 26.88 -3.68
CA TRP A 65 2.74 27.74 -4.00
C TRP A 65 2.69 28.06 -5.48
N SER A 66 1.50 28.09 -6.08
CA SER A 66 1.23 28.61 -7.41
C SER A 66 -0.04 29.44 -7.39
N ASP A 67 0.00 30.63 -7.95
CA ASP A 67 -1.11 31.59 -7.98
C ASP A 67 -1.80 31.79 -6.61
N GLY A 68 -0.99 31.80 -5.56
CA GLY A 68 -1.45 31.97 -4.19
C GLY A 68 -2.14 30.74 -3.55
N ARG A 69 -2.08 29.57 -4.20
CA ARG A 69 -2.61 28.31 -3.70
C ARG A 69 -1.48 27.34 -3.40
N ALA A 70 -1.59 26.57 -2.34
CA ALA A 70 -0.67 25.47 -2.09
C ALA A 70 -0.93 24.33 -3.09
N ILE A 71 0.10 23.93 -3.82
CA ILE A 71 0.03 22.85 -4.80
C ILE A 71 0.78 21.59 -4.38
N SER A 72 1.74 21.72 -3.45
CA SER A 72 2.46 20.58 -2.88
C SER A 72 2.91 20.86 -1.46
N ILE A 73 2.87 19.84 -0.60
CA ILE A 73 3.41 19.86 0.75
C ILE A 73 4.35 18.66 0.89
N ASP A 74 5.62 18.92 1.24
CA ASP A 74 6.61 17.90 1.56
C ASP A 74 7.23 18.20 2.94
N TRP A 75 6.69 17.53 3.94
CA TRP A 75 7.08 17.63 5.33
C TRP A 75 7.50 16.27 5.91
N LYS A 76 8.03 15.42 5.06
CA LYS A 76 8.51 14.10 5.44
C LYS A 76 9.64 14.16 6.47
N ASP A 77 9.55 13.29 7.50
CA ASP A 77 10.61 13.04 8.49
C ASP A 77 11.09 14.31 9.22
N LYS A 78 10.12 15.03 9.83
CA LYS A 78 10.32 16.31 10.50
C LYS A 78 9.91 16.32 11.97
N GLU A 79 9.60 15.14 12.53
CA GLU A 79 9.15 15.02 13.92
C GLU A 79 7.89 15.88 14.23
N LEU A 80 7.06 16.12 13.21
CA LEU A 80 5.81 16.87 13.34
C LEU A 80 4.78 16.06 14.12
N ALA A 81 3.91 16.73 14.85
CA ALA A 81 2.83 16.08 15.59
C ALA A 81 1.55 16.93 15.56
N GLY A 82 0.45 16.33 16.02
CA GLY A 82 -0.86 16.95 16.07
C GLY A 82 -1.72 16.66 14.85
N GLU A 83 -2.67 17.54 14.59
CA GLU A 83 -3.74 17.40 13.61
C GLU A 83 -3.48 18.34 12.42
N LEU A 84 -3.44 17.82 11.21
CA LEU A 84 -3.21 18.59 9.99
C LEU A 84 -4.50 18.66 9.16
N ASP A 85 -5.13 19.84 9.16
CA ASP A 85 -6.32 20.10 8.35
C ASP A 85 -5.95 20.79 7.03
N LEU A 86 -6.17 20.09 5.93
CA LEU A 86 -6.00 20.55 4.55
C LEU A 86 -7.33 20.58 3.79
N ASN A 87 -8.47 20.54 4.51
CA ASN A 87 -9.79 20.49 3.89
C ASN A 87 -10.00 21.66 2.91
N GLY A 88 -10.34 21.31 1.67
CA GLY A 88 -10.67 22.28 0.64
C GLY A 88 -9.46 22.92 -0.06
N PHE A 89 -8.27 22.35 0.07
CA PHE A 89 -7.10 22.75 -0.72
C PHE A 89 -7.24 22.24 -2.16
N THR A 90 -8.17 22.83 -2.91
CA THR A 90 -8.60 22.31 -4.21
C THR A 90 -7.52 22.34 -5.29
N ALA A 91 -6.42 23.08 -5.10
CA ALA A 91 -5.26 23.11 -6.01
C ALA A 91 -4.13 22.15 -5.58
N LEU A 92 -4.23 21.54 -4.38
CA LEU A 92 -3.20 20.67 -3.83
C LEU A 92 -3.13 19.36 -4.61
N GLN A 93 -1.96 19.05 -5.15
CA GLN A 93 -1.72 17.87 -6.00
C GLN A 93 -0.95 16.77 -5.28
N LYS A 94 -0.06 17.15 -4.37
CA LYS A 94 0.81 16.19 -3.68
C LYS A 94 1.00 16.56 -2.21
N VAL A 95 0.88 15.55 -1.35
CA VAL A 95 1.23 15.65 0.07
C VAL A 95 2.14 14.49 0.45
N ASP A 96 3.28 14.79 1.05
CA ASP A 96 4.13 13.84 1.76
C ASP A 96 4.40 14.35 3.18
N CYS A 97 3.69 13.78 4.14
CA CYS A 97 3.88 14.02 5.57
C CYS A 97 4.32 12.73 6.28
N SER A 98 4.93 11.80 5.54
CA SER A 98 5.36 10.52 6.08
C SER A 98 6.45 10.65 7.15
N ARG A 99 6.55 9.63 8.02
CA ARG A 99 7.56 9.55 9.09
C ARG A 99 7.49 10.72 10.07
N ASN A 100 6.28 10.98 10.56
CA ASN A 100 6.00 12.00 11.58
C ASN A 100 5.22 11.36 12.75
N GLN A 101 4.60 12.15 13.59
CA GLN A 101 3.77 11.70 14.69
C GLN A 101 2.37 12.34 14.65
N LEU A 102 1.86 12.57 13.45
CA LEU A 102 0.51 13.11 13.25
C LEU A 102 -0.52 12.12 13.79
N THR A 103 -1.54 12.66 14.44
CA THR A 103 -2.66 11.87 15.00
C THR A 103 -3.89 11.90 14.11
N GLU A 104 -4.05 12.95 13.32
CA GLU A 104 -5.14 13.12 12.37
C GLU A 104 -4.65 13.88 11.14
N ILE A 105 -5.19 13.53 9.97
CA ILE A 105 -5.05 14.31 8.75
C ILE A 105 -6.38 14.35 7.99
N ASN A 106 -6.79 15.54 7.59
CA ASN A 106 -8.00 15.77 6.82
C ASN A 106 -7.63 16.42 5.48
N VAL A 107 -7.77 15.68 4.40
CA VAL A 107 -7.58 16.15 3.02
C VAL A 107 -8.89 16.16 2.24
N SER A 108 -10.03 16.12 2.92
CA SER A 108 -11.34 16.15 2.25
C SER A 108 -11.48 17.36 1.34
N ASN A 109 -12.17 17.19 0.23
CA ASN A 109 -12.35 18.22 -0.81
C ASN A 109 -11.04 18.73 -1.46
N CYS A 110 -9.93 17.99 -1.36
CA CYS A 110 -8.72 18.26 -2.13
C CYS A 110 -8.87 17.69 -3.54
N THR A 111 -9.70 18.34 -4.36
CA THR A 111 -10.18 17.78 -5.65
C THR A 111 -9.08 17.55 -6.69
N ALA A 112 -7.92 18.21 -6.57
CA ALA A 112 -6.76 17.99 -7.44
C ALA A 112 -5.72 17.05 -6.85
N LEU A 113 -5.92 16.52 -5.62
CA LEU A 113 -4.94 15.70 -4.94
C LEU A 113 -4.75 14.36 -5.66
N ASN A 114 -3.55 14.16 -6.18
CA ASN A 114 -3.17 12.98 -6.95
C ASN A 114 -2.38 11.95 -6.10
N THR A 115 -1.52 12.45 -5.21
CA THR A 115 -0.64 11.60 -4.41
C THR A 115 -0.67 12.03 -2.95
N LEU A 116 -1.01 11.10 -2.07
CA LEU A 116 -0.99 11.28 -0.63
C LEU A 116 -0.10 10.22 0.03
N ASN A 117 0.95 10.65 0.72
CA ASN A 117 1.78 9.80 1.56
C ASN A 117 1.76 10.31 2.99
N VAL A 118 1.11 9.56 3.86
CA VAL A 118 1.01 9.82 5.31
C VAL A 118 1.50 8.61 6.12
N SER A 119 2.32 7.77 5.48
CA SER A 119 2.84 6.56 6.09
C SER A 119 3.71 6.84 7.31
N ARG A 120 3.76 5.88 8.24
CA ARG A 120 4.57 5.98 9.46
C ARG A 120 4.24 7.21 10.30
N ASN A 121 2.97 7.29 10.69
CA ASN A 121 2.43 8.28 11.62
C ASN A 121 1.70 7.58 12.79
N LYS A 122 0.88 8.31 13.51
CA LYS A 122 0.00 7.77 14.58
C LYS A 122 -1.47 8.01 14.26
N LEU A 123 -1.82 8.07 12.96
CA LEU A 123 -3.18 8.40 12.53
C LEU A 123 -4.17 7.36 13.03
N SER A 124 -5.16 7.79 13.78
CA SER A 124 -6.37 7.02 14.08
C SER A 124 -7.49 7.31 13.08
N GLU A 125 -7.43 8.46 12.41
CA GLU A 125 -8.38 8.90 11.41
C GLU A 125 -7.67 9.48 10.18
N LEU A 126 -8.24 9.22 9.01
CA LEU A 126 -7.79 9.75 7.72
C LEU A 126 -9.01 10.09 6.86
N ASN A 127 -9.33 11.37 6.76
CA ASN A 127 -10.43 11.82 5.92
C ASN A 127 -9.93 12.20 4.52
N ILE A 128 -10.37 11.42 3.52
CA ILE A 128 -10.03 11.56 2.11
C ILE A 128 -11.27 11.74 1.23
N ASP A 129 -12.39 12.15 1.82
CA ASP A 129 -13.64 12.33 1.12
C ASP A 129 -13.51 13.36 -0.01
N ASN A 130 -14.17 13.07 -1.12
CA ASN A 130 -14.18 13.97 -2.28
C ASN A 130 -12.79 14.34 -2.82
N CYS A 131 -11.91 13.34 -2.96
CA CYS A 131 -10.60 13.43 -3.60
C CYS A 131 -10.56 12.65 -4.94
N PRO A 132 -11.37 12.98 -5.95
CA PRO A 132 -11.58 12.15 -7.15
C PRO A 132 -10.33 11.98 -8.01
N ALA A 133 -9.34 12.88 -7.90
CA ALA A 133 -8.08 12.81 -8.62
C ALA A 133 -7.03 11.92 -7.95
N LEU A 134 -7.33 11.31 -6.77
CA LEU A 134 -6.36 10.53 -6.03
C LEU A 134 -6.03 9.23 -6.75
N VAL A 135 -4.74 9.07 -7.10
CA VAL A 135 -4.20 7.89 -7.81
C VAL A 135 -3.37 7.02 -6.88
N LYS A 136 -2.64 7.64 -5.95
CA LYS A 136 -1.76 6.93 -5.02
C LYS A 136 -2.01 7.38 -3.58
N LEU A 137 -2.35 6.40 -2.73
CA LEU A 137 -2.47 6.56 -1.28
C LEU A 137 -1.51 5.60 -0.56
N ASP A 138 -0.65 6.15 0.28
CA ASP A 138 0.20 5.40 1.20
C ASP A 138 -0.05 5.88 2.64
N CYS A 139 -0.78 5.06 3.39
CA CYS A 139 -1.04 5.24 4.81
C CYS A 139 -0.46 4.09 5.66
N TYR A 140 0.58 3.42 5.15
CA TYR A 140 1.32 2.34 5.82
C TYR A 140 1.73 2.72 7.23
N LYS A 141 1.59 1.78 8.16
CA LYS A 141 2.05 1.90 9.54
C LYS A 141 1.47 3.14 10.24
N ASN A 142 0.17 3.07 10.48
CA ASN A 142 -0.63 3.98 11.28
C ASN A 142 -1.49 3.19 12.29
N ARG A 143 -2.58 3.75 12.77
CA ARG A 143 -3.53 3.13 13.72
C ARG A 143 -4.96 3.18 13.19
N LEU A 144 -5.12 3.20 11.87
CA LEU A 144 -6.43 3.29 11.24
C LEU A 144 -7.22 2.00 11.49
N THR A 145 -8.46 2.16 11.88
CA THR A 145 -9.43 1.05 12.06
C THR A 145 -10.44 1.00 10.94
N ASP A 146 -10.59 2.09 10.19
CA ASP A 146 -11.48 2.22 9.05
C ASP A 146 -10.85 3.09 7.96
N LEU A 147 -11.25 2.86 6.71
CA LEU A 147 -10.83 3.66 5.55
C LEU A 147 -11.91 3.62 4.46
N SER A 148 -12.63 4.72 4.29
CA SER A 148 -13.58 4.84 3.19
C SER A 148 -12.87 5.11 1.86
N LEU A 149 -13.11 4.27 0.87
CA LEU A 149 -12.60 4.45 -0.50
C LEU A 149 -13.69 4.93 -1.46
N SER A 150 -14.86 5.28 -0.93
CA SER A 150 -15.97 5.84 -1.72
C SER A 150 -15.54 7.19 -2.32
N GLY A 151 -15.86 7.43 -3.58
CA GLY A 151 -15.48 8.69 -4.23
C GLY A 151 -14.03 8.77 -4.71
N LEU A 152 -13.30 7.66 -4.77
CA LEU A 152 -11.93 7.56 -5.28
C LEU A 152 -11.84 6.73 -6.58
N PRO A 153 -12.57 7.09 -7.64
CA PRO A 153 -12.66 6.28 -8.85
C PRO A 153 -11.31 6.12 -9.58
N GLY A 154 -10.37 7.04 -9.35
CA GLY A 154 -9.04 7.06 -9.98
C GLY A 154 -7.96 6.32 -9.20
N LEU A 155 -8.26 5.76 -8.01
CA LEU A 155 -7.25 5.15 -7.14
C LEU A 155 -6.67 3.88 -7.78
N LYS A 156 -5.35 3.89 -8.00
CA LYS A 156 -4.62 2.77 -8.60
C LYS A 156 -3.72 2.03 -7.62
N ASN A 157 -3.16 2.74 -6.66
CA ASN A 157 -2.21 2.17 -5.71
C ASN A 157 -2.62 2.53 -4.28
N LEU A 158 -2.94 1.52 -3.49
CA LEU A 158 -3.26 1.65 -2.07
C LEU A 158 -2.29 0.81 -1.25
N ASN A 159 -1.56 1.46 -0.37
CA ASN A 159 -0.80 0.81 0.68
C ASN A 159 -1.34 1.27 2.04
N CYS A 160 -2.10 0.42 2.69
CA CYS A 160 -2.62 0.64 4.04
C CYS A 160 -2.19 -0.47 5.00
N SER A 161 -1.09 -1.17 4.69
CA SER A 161 -0.54 -2.24 5.52
C SER A 161 -0.08 -1.73 6.90
N ASN A 162 -0.02 -2.64 7.87
CA ASN A 162 0.32 -2.34 9.26
C ASN A 162 -0.56 -1.24 9.87
N ASN A 163 -1.87 -1.43 9.80
CA ASN A 163 -2.91 -0.67 10.47
C ASN A 163 -3.74 -1.61 11.36
N LEU A 164 -4.89 -1.19 11.82
CA LEU A 164 -5.73 -1.91 12.77
C LEU A 164 -7.10 -2.30 12.17
N PHE A 165 -7.15 -2.50 10.87
CA PHE A 165 -8.39 -2.92 10.18
C PHE A 165 -8.77 -4.34 10.59
N VAL A 166 -10.03 -4.55 10.94
CA VAL A 166 -10.62 -5.89 11.09
C VAL A 166 -11.30 -6.31 9.78
N GLU A 167 -11.83 -5.35 9.06
CA GLU A 167 -12.42 -5.54 7.73
C GLU A 167 -12.00 -4.41 6.79
N LEU A 168 -11.92 -4.72 5.50
CA LEU A 168 -11.70 -3.71 4.46
C LEU A 168 -12.47 -4.08 3.20
N ASN A 169 -13.21 -3.10 2.67
CA ASN A 169 -13.91 -3.20 1.40
C ASN A 169 -13.34 -2.18 0.40
N VAL A 170 -12.80 -2.66 -0.71
CA VAL A 170 -12.20 -1.80 -1.74
C VAL A 170 -13.05 -1.67 -3.01
N ASN A 171 -14.30 -2.11 -2.99
CA ASN A 171 -15.19 -2.14 -4.17
C ASN A 171 -15.45 -0.76 -4.80
N GLY A 172 -15.19 0.33 -4.06
CA GLY A 172 -15.27 1.71 -4.59
C GLY A 172 -14.09 2.11 -5.49
N ALA A 173 -12.98 1.37 -5.45
CA ALA A 173 -11.74 1.68 -6.16
C ALA A 173 -11.57 0.81 -7.42
N GLN A 174 -12.45 0.96 -8.40
CA GLN A 174 -12.51 0.12 -9.61
C GLN A 174 -11.24 0.15 -10.48
N GLN A 175 -10.43 1.20 -10.37
CA GLN A 175 -9.14 1.30 -11.09
C GLN A 175 -7.95 0.75 -10.31
N LEU A 176 -8.20 0.10 -9.17
CA LEU A 176 -7.14 -0.40 -8.29
C LEU A 176 -6.28 -1.45 -9.00
N GLN A 177 -4.97 -1.21 -9.02
CA GLN A 177 -3.97 -2.09 -9.64
C GLN A 177 -3.08 -2.77 -8.60
N SER A 178 -2.86 -2.13 -7.47
CA SER A 178 -2.04 -2.66 -6.39
C SER A 178 -2.66 -2.34 -5.04
N LEU A 179 -2.89 -3.39 -4.26
CA LEU A 179 -3.38 -3.33 -2.89
C LEU A 179 -2.41 -4.01 -1.95
N ASN A 180 -1.95 -3.29 -0.94
CA ASN A 180 -1.18 -3.86 0.17
C ASN A 180 -1.91 -3.58 1.49
N VAL A 181 -2.37 -4.66 2.13
CA VAL A 181 -3.08 -4.69 3.42
C VAL A 181 -2.46 -5.69 4.39
N GLN A 182 -1.17 -5.99 4.23
CA GLN A 182 -0.46 -6.92 5.10
C GLN A 182 -0.42 -6.42 6.55
N GLY A 183 -0.54 -7.34 7.51
CA GLY A 183 -0.39 -7.04 8.93
C GLY A 183 -1.43 -6.07 9.49
N CYS A 184 -2.69 -6.22 9.09
CA CYS A 184 -3.80 -5.35 9.50
C CYS A 184 -4.79 -6.01 10.47
N HIS A 185 -4.59 -7.29 10.82
CA HIS A 185 -5.54 -8.11 11.61
C HIS A 185 -6.88 -8.39 10.91
N LEU A 186 -6.93 -8.33 9.57
CA LEU A 186 -8.15 -8.52 8.79
C LEU A 186 -8.73 -9.91 8.99
N GLU A 187 -10.01 -9.96 9.36
CA GLU A 187 -10.85 -11.14 9.35
C GLU A 187 -11.66 -11.24 8.03
N SER A 188 -11.86 -10.10 7.36
CA SER A 188 -12.54 -10.02 6.08
C SER A 188 -11.90 -8.99 5.13
N LEU A 189 -11.76 -9.38 3.86
CA LEU A 189 -11.31 -8.52 2.78
C LEU A 189 -12.19 -8.71 1.54
N SER A 190 -12.81 -7.64 1.05
CA SER A 190 -13.60 -7.65 -0.17
C SER A 190 -12.84 -6.94 -1.29
N VAL A 191 -12.53 -7.69 -2.34
CA VAL A 191 -11.88 -7.23 -3.59
C VAL A 191 -12.69 -7.59 -4.82
N ASP A 192 -13.98 -7.90 -4.63
CA ASP A 192 -14.86 -8.35 -5.70
C ASP A 192 -14.92 -7.33 -6.84
N SER A 193 -14.84 -7.84 -8.07
CA SER A 193 -14.89 -7.01 -9.28
C SER A 193 -13.76 -5.99 -9.45
N CYS A 194 -12.64 -6.15 -8.73
CA CYS A 194 -11.44 -5.37 -8.97
C CYS A 194 -10.69 -5.91 -10.21
N GLU A 195 -11.29 -5.75 -11.39
CA GLU A 195 -10.81 -6.34 -12.65
C GLU A 195 -9.39 -5.91 -13.05
N ASN A 196 -8.99 -4.71 -12.61
CA ASN A 196 -7.67 -4.13 -12.89
C ASN A 196 -6.59 -4.53 -11.86
N LEU A 197 -6.96 -5.26 -10.78
CA LEU A 197 -6.05 -5.60 -9.70
C LEU A 197 -4.98 -6.60 -10.19
N LYS A 198 -3.73 -6.17 -10.14
CA LYS A 198 -2.55 -6.95 -10.55
C LYS A 198 -1.78 -7.52 -9.37
N ASN A 199 -1.70 -6.75 -8.29
CA ASN A 199 -0.94 -7.13 -7.11
C ASN A 199 -1.82 -7.03 -5.87
N LEU A 200 -1.99 -8.16 -5.17
CA LEU A 200 -2.69 -8.24 -3.91
C LEU A 200 -1.75 -8.84 -2.84
N TYR A 201 -1.42 -8.04 -1.83
CA TYR A 201 -0.63 -8.45 -0.68
C TYR A 201 -1.49 -8.32 0.57
N CYS A 202 -1.98 -9.44 1.08
CA CYS A 202 -2.83 -9.51 2.27
C CYS A 202 -2.37 -10.57 3.28
N GLY A 203 -1.08 -10.89 3.26
CA GLY A 203 -0.46 -11.75 4.28
C GLY A 203 -0.47 -11.15 5.68
N TYR A 204 -0.13 -11.95 6.70
CA TYR A 204 -0.08 -11.54 8.10
C TYR A 204 -1.40 -10.94 8.60
N ASN A 205 -2.51 -11.67 8.35
CA ASN A 205 -3.86 -11.30 8.75
C ASN A 205 -4.56 -12.50 9.42
N LYS A 206 -5.88 -12.46 9.55
CA LYS A 206 -6.70 -13.52 10.13
C LYS A 206 -7.78 -13.99 9.17
N LEU A 207 -7.49 -13.93 7.86
CA LEU A 207 -8.46 -14.31 6.83
C LEU A 207 -8.70 -15.83 6.89
N THR A 208 -9.96 -16.23 7.03
CA THR A 208 -10.38 -17.63 6.93
C THR A 208 -10.78 -18.03 5.52
N SER A 209 -11.05 -17.04 4.68
CA SER A 209 -11.37 -17.18 3.24
C SER A 209 -11.06 -15.90 2.48
N LEU A 210 -10.88 -16.01 1.16
CA LEU A 210 -10.70 -14.86 0.28
C LEU A 210 -11.42 -15.13 -1.04
N ASN A 211 -12.37 -14.24 -1.39
CA ASN A 211 -13.03 -14.29 -2.68
C ASN A 211 -12.28 -13.41 -3.70
N LEU A 212 -11.89 -14.02 -4.83
CA LEU A 212 -11.15 -13.36 -5.93
C LEU A 212 -12.00 -13.26 -7.20
N PHE A 213 -13.33 -13.37 -7.07
CA PHE A 213 -14.22 -13.27 -8.23
C PHE A 213 -14.05 -11.93 -8.95
N GLY A 214 -13.83 -11.97 -10.26
CA GLY A 214 -13.65 -10.78 -11.09
C GLY A 214 -12.23 -10.19 -11.11
N THR A 215 -11.27 -10.71 -10.32
CA THR A 215 -9.88 -10.21 -10.32
C THR A 215 -9.02 -10.81 -11.45
N VAL A 216 -9.53 -10.77 -12.68
CA VAL A 216 -8.96 -11.48 -13.84
C VAL A 216 -7.56 -11.04 -14.25
N SER A 217 -7.14 -9.83 -13.85
CA SER A 217 -5.80 -9.29 -14.14
C SER A 217 -4.77 -9.64 -13.07
N LEU A 218 -5.16 -10.41 -12.02
CA LEU A 218 -4.29 -10.68 -10.88
C LEU A 218 -3.04 -11.46 -11.34
N SER A 219 -1.87 -10.89 -11.07
CA SER A 219 -0.56 -11.44 -11.43
C SER A 219 0.22 -11.91 -10.21
N ASN A 220 0.13 -11.18 -9.10
CA ASN A 220 0.82 -11.52 -7.86
C ASN A 220 -0.17 -11.58 -6.70
N LEU A 221 -0.25 -12.72 -6.05
CA LEU A 221 -1.07 -12.95 -4.86
C LEU A 221 -0.20 -13.42 -3.71
N ASN A 222 -0.21 -12.66 -2.62
CA ASN A 222 0.39 -13.06 -1.36
C ASN A 222 -0.66 -13.06 -0.26
N ILE A 223 -0.92 -14.24 0.31
CA ILE A 223 -1.85 -14.52 1.39
C ILE A 223 -1.17 -15.32 2.54
N ASP A 224 0.17 -15.23 2.62
CA ASP A 224 0.92 -15.91 3.67
C ASP A 224 0.47 -15.49 5.07
N ASP A 225 0.69 -16.38 6.06
CA ASP A 225 0.34 -16.14 7.48
C ASP A 225 -1.11 -15.62 7.64
N ASN A 226 -2.06 -16.54 7.36
CA ASN A 226 -3.51 -16.36 7.54
C ASN A 226 -4.13 -17.66 8.11
N GLU A 227 -5.45 -17.73 8.16
CA GLU A 227 -6.20 -18.88 8.71
C GLU A 227 -7.02 -19.59 7.62
N ILE A 228 -6.60 -19.52 6.36
CA ILE A 228 -7.34 -20.08 5.22
C ILE A 228 -7.22 -21.60 5.23
N SER A 229 -8.37 -22.30 5.26
CA SER A 229 -8.40 -23.76 5.34
C SER A 229 -8.52 -24.46 3.98
N ASN A 230 -9.05 -23.78 2.99
CA ASN A 230 -9.21 -24.30 1.62
C ASN A 230 -9.16 -23.15 0.63
N MET A 231 -8.52 -23.36 -0.53
CA MET A 231 -8.49 -22.37 -1.59
C MET A 231 -8.61 -23.04 -2.96
N LEU A 232 -9.54 -22.55 -3.76
CA LEU A 232 -9.69 -22.95 -5.15
C LEU A 232 -9.54 -21.72 -6.03
N LEU A 233 -8.40 -21.61 -6.69
CA LEU A 233 -8.11 -20.57 -7.67
C LEU A 233 -8.55 -21.05 -9.04
N SER A 234 -9.47 -20.33 -9.65
CA SER A 234 -9.93 -20.62 -11.02
C SER A 234 -10.09 -19.32 -11.78
N LYS A 235 -9.89 -19.38 -13.10
CA LYS A 235 -10.03 -18.22 -14.00
C LYS A 235 -9.09 -17.05 -13.65
N LEU A 236 -7.87 -17.36 -13.19
CA LEU A 236 -6.80 -16.40 -12.97
C LEU A 236 -5.64 -16.63 -13.97
N PRO A 237 -5.88 -16.46 -15.27
CA PRO A 237 -4.90 -16.80 -16.31
C PRO A 237 -3.64 -15.93 -16.26
N SER A 238 -3.71 -14.76 -15.64
CA SER A 238 -2.59 -13.83 -15.50
C SER A 238 -1.75 -14.07 -14.24
N LEU A 239 -2.16 -15.00 -13.35
CA LEU A 239 -1.46 -15.24 -12.09
C LEU A 239 -0.10 -15.89 -12.35
N THR A 240 0.97 -15.18 -12.01
CA THR A 240 2.36 -15.62 -12.18
C THR A 240 3.01 -16.06 -10.87
N SER A 241 2.60 -15.47 -9.75
CA SER A 241 3.17 -15.78 -8.43
C SER A 241 2.07 -15.90 -7.38
N LEU A 242 2.07 -17.04 -6.70
CA LEU A 242 1.21 -17.35 -5.55
C LEU A 242 2.06 -17.67 -4.34
N ILE A 243 1.92 -16.88 -3.27
CA ILE A 243 2.51 -17.14 -1.95
C ILE A 243 1.36 -17.31 -0.97
N CYS A 244 1.21 -18.53 -0.43
CA CYS A 244 0.14 -18.92 0.47
C CYS A 244 0.63 -19.82 1.64
N SER A 245 1.89 -19.65 2.02
CA SER A 245 2.49 -20.37 3.14
C SER A 245 1.84 -19.98 4.49
N ASP A 246 2.12 -20.78 5.51
CA ASP A 246 1.67 -20.49 6.87
C ASP A 246 0.15 -20.22 6.92
N ASN A 247 -0.62 -21.22 6.47
CA ASN A 247 -2.08 -21.26 6.53
C ASN A 247 -2.53 -22.65 7.05
N ASN A 248 -3.84 -22.89 7.08
CA ASN A 248 -4.41 -24.16 7.52
C ASN A 248 -4.99 -24.95 6.33
N MET A 249 -4.39 -24.81 5.13
CA MET A 249 -4.96 -25.34 3.90
C MET A 249 -4.87 -26.85 3.85
N LYS A 250 -6.03 -27.51 3.73
CA LYS A 250 -6.14 -28.93 3.42
C LYS A 250 -6.22 -29.22 1.94
N THR A 251 -6.71 -28.23 1.17
CA THR A 251 -6.81 -28.30 -0.28
C THR A 251 -6.40 -26.98 -0.91
N LEU A 252 -5.61 -27.08 -1.99
CA LEU A 252 -5.23 -25.96 -2.84
C LEU A 252 -5.45 -26.37 -4.30
N GLY A 253 -6.35 -25.70 -5.00
CA GLY A 253 -6.56 -25.87 -6.43
C GLY A 253 -6.06 -24.65 -7.20
N VAL A 254 -5.27 -24.89 -8.24
CA VAL A 254 -4.68 -23.86 -9.12
C VAL A 254 -5.07 -24.06 -10.58
N LEU A 255 -6.19 -24.75 -10.81
CA LEU A 255 -6.71 -25.02 -12.14
C LEU A 255 -6.93 -23.71 -12.92
N ASP A 256 -6.56 -23.69 -14.19
CA ASP A 256 -6.63 -22.51 -15.07
C ASP A 256 -5.68 -21.34 -14.72
N CYS A 257 -4.76 -21.51 -13.74
CA CYS A 257 -3.69 -20.56 -13.49
C CYS A 257 -2.51 -20.81 -14.47
N THR A 258 -2.79 -20.71 -15.76
CA THR A 258 -1.88 -21.16 -16.84
C THR A 258 -0.56 -20.40 -16.91
N SER A 259 -0.48 -19.19 -16.36
CA SER A 259 0.74 -18.38 -16.28
C SER A 259 1.55 -18.60 -15.00
N LEU A 260 1.07 -19.45 -14.07
CA LEU A 260 1.71 -19.63 -12.76
C LEU A 260 3.12 -20.18 -12.92
N ALA A 261 4.10 -19.40 -12.43
CA ALA A 261 5.51 -19.73 -12.47
C ALA A 261 6.06 -20.04 -11.06
N ASP A 262 5.65 -19.27 -10.07
CA ASP A 262 6.10 -19.41 -8.69
C ASP A 262 4.94 -19.81 -7.77
N LEU A 263 5.04 -20.97 -7.15
CA LEU A 263 4.08 -21.50 -6.18
C LEU A 263 4.78 -21.76 -4.85
N VAL A 264 4.41 -21.01 -3.80
CA VAL A 264 4.93 -21.19 -2.45
C VAL A 264 3.74 -21.46 -1.53
N CYS A 265 3.59 -22.73 -1.11
CA CYS A 265 2.50 -23.22 -0.27
C CYS A 265 3.01 -24.05 0.92
N SER A 266 4.22 -23.74 1.39
CA SER A 266 4.82 -24.39 2.54
C SER A 266 4.06 -24.10 3.85
N TYR A 267 4.26 -24.95 4.88
CA TYR A 267 3.59 -24.79 6.18
C TYR A 267 2.07 -24.71 6.05
N ASN A 268 1.49 -25.81 5.54
CA ASN A 268 0.06 -26.02 5.43
C ASN A 268 -0.27 -27.48 5.82
N ASP A 269 -1.55 -27.88 5.72
CA ASP A 269 -2.01 -29.25 6.00
C ASP A 269 -2.38 -29.99 4.70
N LEU A 270 -1.70 -29.70 3.58
CA LEU A 270 -2.02 -30.28 2.28
C LEU A 270 -1.71 -31.77 2.24
N THR A 271 -2.70 -32.60 1.97
CA THR A 271 -2.52 -34.05 1.79
C THR A 271 -2.28 -34.43 0.32
N SER A 272 -2.62 -33.54 -0.60
CA SER A 272 -2.34 -33.64 -2.03
C SER A 272 -2.16 -32.26 -2.64
N LEU A 273 -1.34 -32.16 -3.66
CA LEU A 273 -1.16 -30.96 -4.46
C LEU A 273 -1.28 -31.36 -5.93
N ASN A 274 -2.32 -30.85 -6.58
CA ASN A 274 -2.52 -31.06 -8.01
C ASN A 274 -2.26 -29.76 -8.76
N PRO A 275 -1.11 -29.61 -9.44
CA PRO A 275 -0.77 -28.44 -10.21
C PRO A 275 -1.30 -28.50 -11.66
N ASP A 276 -2.36 -29.26 -11.97
CA ASP A 276 -2.90 -29.37 -13.31
C ASP A 276 -3.23 -28.01 -13.92
N GLY A 277 -2.96 -27.88 -15.24
CA GLY A 277 -3.11 -26.62 -15.96
C GLY A 277 -1.93 -25.64 -15.82
N THR A 278 -1.01 -25.83 -14.85
CA THR A 278 0.12 -24.92 -14.60
C THR A 278 1.40 -25.41 -15.29
N THR A 279 1.46 -25.30 -16.61
CA THR A 279 2.62 -25.78 -17.40
C THR A 279 3.87 -24.90 -17.30
N ASN A 280 3.73 -23.67 -16.80
CA ASN A 280 4.82 -22.69 -16.70
C ASN A 280 5.51 -22.69 -15.33
N LEU A 281 5.18 -23.63 -14.43
CA LEU A 281 5.81 -23.70 -13.11
C LEU A 281 7.34 -23.80 -13.23
N TYR A 282 8.01 -22.84 -12.61
CA TYR A 282 9.46 -22.71 -12.52
C TYR A 282 9.98 -23.04 -11.12
N PHE A 283 9.26 -22.55 -10.10
CA PHE A 283 9.58 -22.78 -8.70
C PHE A 283 8.34 -23.28 -7.92
N VAL A 284 8.53 -24.36 -7.16
CA VAL A 284 7.54 -24.88 -6.21
C VAL A 284 8.20 -25.08 -4.85
N ASP A 285 7.62 -24.48 -3.82
CA ASP A 285 7.89 -24.82 -2.43
C ASP A 285 6.59 -25.31 -1.77
N CYS A 286 6.52 -26.61 -1.56
CA CYS A 286 5.44 -27.29 -0.85
C CYS A 286 5.94 -28.01 0.41
N SER A 287 7.06 -27.55 0.99
CA SER A 287 7.63 -28.13 2.20
C SER A 287 6.70 -27.94 3.39
N TYR A 288 6.90 -28.78 4.43
CA TYR A 288 6.08 -28.74 5.64
C TYR A 288 4.58 -28.85 5.35
N ASN A 289 4.19 -29.98 4.75
CA ASN A 289 2.83 -30.38 4.45
C ASN A 289 2.65 -31.88 4.77
N ASP A 290 1.48 -32.45 4.47
CA ASP A 290 1.16 -33.86 4.66
C ASP A 290 1.05 -34.62 3.33
N LEU A 291 1.80 -34.19 2.29
CA LEU A 291 1.75 -34.77 0.96
C LEU A 291 2.25 -36.21 0.97
N SER A 292 1.41 -37.17 0.57
CA SER A 292 1.80 -38.56 0.37
C SER A 292 2.24 -38.84 -1.08
N THR A 293 1.80 -38.01 -2.02
CA THR A 293 2.15 -38.06 -3.43
C THR A 293 2.29 -36.64 -3.98
N LEU A 294 3.15 -36.50 -5.00
CA LEU A 294 3.31 -35.25 -5.73
C LEU A 294 3.51 -35.57 -7.22
N ASP A 295 2.50 -35.26 -8.03
CA ASP A 295 2.56 -35.47 -9.48
C ASP A 295 3.12 -34.20 -10.15
N LEU A 296 4.30 -34.36 -10.75
CA LEU A 296 5.00 -33.30 -11.50
C LEU A 296 5.05 -33.62 -13.01
N SER A 297 4.24 -34.54 -13.48
CA SER A 297 4.18 -34.87 -14.90
C SER A 297 3.87 -33.61 -15.73
N ASN A 298 4.52 -33.49 -16.88
CA ASN A 298 4.40 -32.33 -17.78
C ASN A 298 4.87 -30.95 -17.20
N ARG A 299 5.67 -30.93 -16.13
CA ARG A 299 6.22 -29.70 -15.55
C ARG A 299 7.64 -29.43 -16.07
N THR A 300 7.75 -29.39 -17.40
CA THR A 300 9.06 -29.31 -18.12
C THR A 300 9.84 -28.00 -17.85
N MET A 301 9.21 -26.99 -17.32
CA MET A 301 9.83 -25.72 -16.95
C MET A 301 10.31 -25.66 -15.50
N LEU A 302 9.99 -26.67 -14.67
CA LEU A 302 10.30 -26.66 -13.24
C LEU A 302 11.80 -26.82 -13.01
N GLN A 303 12.43 -25.80 -12.41
CA GLN A 303 13.87 -25.77 -12.10
C GLN A 303 14.18 -25.86 -10.62
N ARG A 304 13.26 -25.45 -9.76
CA ARG A 304 13.42 -25.52 -8.29
C ARG A 304 12.22 -26.16 -7.64
N LEU A 305 12.50 -27.19 -6.85
CA LEU A 305 11.50 -27.87 -6.04
C LEU A 305 11.99 -27.99 -4.59
N ILE A 306 11.18 -27.54 -3.64
CA ILE A 306 11.36 -27.77 -2.21
C ILE A 306 10.12 -28.52 -1.73
N CYS A 307 10.30 -29.78 -1.30
CA CYS A 307 9.20 -30.66 -0.84
C CYS A 307 9.58 -31.41 0.46
N SER A 308 10.57 -30.89 1.21
CA SER A 308 10.99 -31.47 2.49
C SER A 308 9.87 -31.44 3.51
N ASN A 309 9.97 -32.32 4.53
CA ASN A 309 8.97 -32.39 5.61
C ASN A 309 7.56 -32.66 5.08
N ASN A 310 7.43 -33.74 4.28
CA ASN A 310 6.19 -34.31 3.78
C ASN A 310 6.18 -35.83 4.04
N GLN A 311 5.17 -36.54 3.56
CA GLN A 311 5.02 -38.00 3.70
C GLN A 311 5.26 -38.72 2.36
N LEU A 312 6.07 -38.14 1.47
CA LEU A 312 6.34 -38.69 0.13
C LEU A 312 7.17 -40.00 0.24
N ASN A 313 6.63 -41.09 -0.29
CA ASN A 313 7.37 -42.36 -0.40
C ASN A 313 8.18 -42.43 -1.71
N VAL A 314 7.70 -41.77 -2.75
CA VAL A 314 8.33 -41.71 -4.07
C VAL A 314 8.16 -40.29 -4.62
N LEU A 315 9.21 -39.80 -5.26
CA LEU A 315 9.21 -38.54 -5.97
C LEU A 315 9.76 -38.76 -7.38
N ASP A 316 8.90 -38.67 -8.40
CA ASP A 316 9.30 -38.73 -9.80
C ASP A 316 9.54 -37.34 -10.37
N VAL A 317 10.78 -37.06 -10.70
CA VAL A 317 11.25 -35.79 -11.31
C VAL A 317 11.77 -35.99 -12.73
N SER A 318 11.48 -37.15 -13.35
CA SER A 318 12.00 -37.51 -14.69
C SER A 318 11.55 -36.54 -15.80
N PHE A 319 10.44 -35.86 -15.61
CA PHE A 319 9.89 -34.86 -16.53
C PHE A 319 10.39 -33.44 -16.29
N CYS A 320 11.15 -33.19 -15.22
CA CYS A 320 11.54 -31.87 -14.79
C CYS A 320 13.06 -31.69 -14.94
N PRO A 321 13.56 -30.57 -15.51
CA PRO A 321 14.99 -30.26 -15.52
C PRO A 321 15.50 -29.75 -14.16
N VAL A 322 14.99 -30.31 -13.07
CA VAL A 322 15.30 -29.87 -11.69
C VAL A 322 16.78 -30.03 -11.40
N SER A 323 17.43 -29.01 -10.90
CA SER A 323 18.79 -29.12 -10.40
C SER A 323 18.80 -29.93 -9.11
N TYR A 324 19.51 -31.07 -9.09
CA TYR A 324 19.67 -31.95 -7.93
C TYR A 324 20.21 -31.28 -6.67
N THR A 325 20.70 -30.04 -6.78
CA THR A 325 21.25 -29.28 -5.65
C THR A 325 20.21 -28.72 -4.68
N HIS A 326 18.92 -28.83 -4.99
CA HIS A 326 17.84 -28.24 -4.19
C HIS A 326 16.75 -29.26 -3.79
N LEU A 327 16.94 -30.55 -4.07
CA LEU A 327 16.07 -31.61 -3.55
C LEU A 327 16.45 -31.88 -2.09
N ARG A 328 15.71 -31.34 -1.15
CA ARG A 328 15.69 -31.78 0.24
C ARG A 328 14.38 -32.52 0.48
N ALA A 329 14.49 -33.85 0.65
CA ALA A 329 13.42 -34.69 1.15
C ALA A 329 13.27 -34.52 2.67
#